data_c78640d7ce206ec3849063e7387f1a67
#
_entry.id   c78640d7ce206ec3849063e7387f1a67
#
_cell.length_a   1.000
_cell.length_b   1.000
_cell.length_c   1.000
_cell.angle_alpha   90.00
_cell.angle_beta   90.00
_cell.angle_gamma   90.00
#
_symmetry.space_group_name_H-M   'P 1'
#
loop_
_entity.id
_entity.type
_entity.pdbx_description
1 polymer ?
#
loop_
_entity_poly.entity_id
_entity_poly.type
_entity_poly.pdbx_seq_one_letter_code
_entity_poly.pdbx_strand_id
1 'polypeptide(L)'
;MRIQQPFDQPYLRLRVERTKAEQLGFTAHDIAQNLLVSLSGSFQTSPTFWVDPKNRVSYQIATQTPQYRTDTLQGLENIPITGTDPNAPPSLMASLVATQRGAGMAVVSHYNVAPVVDIFGAVTGRDLGGVAGDINKIIDATSQQLPRGSRVVVRGQVQTMRASYVGLLSGLAFSIVLVYLLIVVNFQSWLDPFIMISALPAALAGIAWFLFITHTTVSVPALMGAIMCMGVATSNSILVVSFATEKMEQGSDSISAAREAGFTRFRPVLMTALAMIIGMVPMALGLGDGGEQNAPLGRAVIGGLIFATVSTLFFVPAFFSVLQGSRKQVAQTEYQH
;
A
#
# COMPACT_ATOMS: atom_id res chain seq x y z
N MET A 1 0.20 16.87 9.88
CA MET A 1 -0.61 16.07 10.82
C MET A 1 -1.83 16.88 11.20
N ARG A 2 -3.05 16.31 11.16
CA ARG A 2 -4.31 17.00 11.52
C ARG A 2 -5.30 16.01 12.13
N ILE A 3 -6.13 16.50 13.05
CA ILE A 3 -7.29 15.77 13.53
C ILE A 3 -8.41 15.97 12.52
N GLN A 4 -9.10 14.90 12.14
CA GLN A 4 -10.17 14.96 11.14
C GLN A 4 -11.45 15.55 11.70
N GLN A 5 -11.76 15.24 12.95
CA GLN A 5 -12.98 15.69 13.60
C GLN A 5 -12.68 16.96 14.42
N PRO A 6 -13.18 18.15 14.01
CA PRO A 6 -13.12 19.33 14.88
C PRO A 6 -14.04 19.15 16.09
N PHE A 7 -13.50 19.40 17.30
CA PHE A 7 -14.24 19.23 18.57
C PHE A 7 -15.05 20.44 18.96
N ASP A 8 -14.74 21.60 18.39
CA ASP A 8 -15.21 22.91 18.77
C ASP A 8 -15.99 23.63 17.66
N GLN A 9 -16.59 22.86 16.75
CA GLN A 9 -17.38 23.47 15.70
C GLN A 9 -18.61 24.15 16.29
N PRO A 10 -18.83 25.44 15.99
CA PRO A 10 -19.99 26.15 16.48
C PRO A 10 -21.27 25.61 15.84
N TYR A 11 -22.30 25.43 16.65
CA TYR A 11 -23.64 25.05 16.19
C TYR A 11 -24.71 25.85 16.92
N LEU A 12 -25.89 25.93 16.32
CA LEU A 12 -27.08 26.46 16.91
C LEU A 12 -27.99 25.31 17.35
N ARG A 13 -28.27 25.23 18.62
CA ARG A 13 -29.24 24.29 19.17
C ARG A 13 -30.60 24.97 19.26
N LEU A 14 -31.53 24.43 18.49
CA LEU A 14 -32.91 24.89 18.46
C LEU A 14 -33.73 24.04 19.40
N ARG A 15 -34.24 24.65 20.48
CA ARG A 15 -35.08 23.96 21.46
C ARG A 15 -36.53 24.35 21.23
N VAL A 16 -37.35 23.41 20.81
CA VAL A 16 -38.77 23.64 20.59
C VAL A 16 -39.49 23.75 21.91
N GLU A 17 -40.23 24.84 22.09
CA GLU A 17 -41.14 25.10 23.22
C GLU A 17 -42.43 24.32 23.00
N ARG A 18 -42.45 23.05 23.38
CA ARG A 18 -43.53 22.09 23.02
C ARG A 18 -44.93 22.57 23.44
N THR A 19 -45.07 23.14 24.64
CA THR A 19 -46.36 23.63 25.13
C THR A 19 -46.91 24.78 24.28
N LYS A 20 -46.04 25.72 23.87
CA LYS A 20 -46.44 26.82 23.00
C LYS A 20 -46.75 26.31 21.57
N ALA A 21 -45.97 25.39 21.06
CA ALA A 21 -46.20 24.80 19.76
C ALA A 21 -47.55 24.08 19.70
N GLU A 22 -47.85 23.28 20.71
CA GLU A 22 -49.16 22.56 20.82
C GLU A 22 -50.34 23.52 20.96
N GLN A 23 -50.20 24.58 21.73
CA GLN A 23 -51.27 25.60 21.83
C GLN A 23 -51.56 26.30 20.50
N LEU A 24 -50.57 26.42 19.63
CA LEU A 24 -50.69 27.02 18.30
C LEU A 24 -50.95 26.01 17.21
N GLY A 25 -51.16 24.71 17.52
CA GLY A 25 -51.49 23.66 16.60
C GLY A 25 -50.27 23.09 15.81
N PHE A 26 -49.01 23.32 16.31
CA PHE A 26 -47.81 22.83 15.67
C PHE A 26 -47.23 21.66 16.42
N THR A 27 -46.74 20.67 15.68
CA THR A 27 -45.93 19.59 16.22
C THR A 27 -44.43 19.93 16.14
N ALA A 28 -43.59 19.27 16.94
CA ALA A 28 -42.14 19.39 16.79
C ALA A 28 -41.61 18.90 15.42
N HIS A 29 -42.38 17.98 14.80
CA HIS A 29 -42.08 17.49 13.46
C HIS A 29 -42.31 18.56 12.39
N ASP A 30 -43.45 19.31 12.48
CA ASP A 30 -43.74 20.38 11.53
C ASP A 30 -42.64 21.47 11.58
N ILE A 31 -42.22 21.84 12.78
CA ILE A 31 -41.17 22.84 12.97
C ILE A 31 -39.83 22.37 12.37
N ALA A 32 -39.43 21.10 12.63
CA ALA A 32 -38.21 20.52 12.10
C ALA A 32 -38.25 20.42 10.57
N GLN A 33 -39.41 20.04 10.01
CA GLN A 33 -39.58 19.88 8.56
C GLN A 33 -39.58 21.23 7.82
N ASN A 34 -40.22 22.23 8.35
CA ASN A 34 -40.20 23.60 7.80
C ASN A 34 -38.75 24.18 7.83
N LEU A 35 -38.02 23.95 8.92
CA LEU A 35 -36.63 24.35 9.02
C LEU A 35 -35.75 23.62 8.00
N LEU A 36 -35.92 22.32 7.87
CA LEU A 36 -35.16 21.51 6.91
C LEU A 36 -35.40 21.99 5.47
N VAL A 37 -36.67 22.22 5.09
CA VAL A 37 -37.03 22.74 3.77
C VAL A 37 -36.44 24.13 3.54
N SER A 38 -36.50 25.00 4.54
CA SER A 38 -35.97 26.37 4.43
C SER A 38 -34.46 26.43 4.28
N LEU A 39 -33.71 25.57 4.99
CA LEU A 39 -32.24 25.59 5.01
C LEU A 39 -31.59 24.65 3.97
N SER A 40 -32.18 23.48 3.73
CA SER A 40 -31.59 22.44 2.87
C SER A 40 -32.40 22.14 1.60
N GLY A 41 -33.59 22.75 1.49
CA GLY A 41 -34.49 22.53 0.37
C GLY A 41 -35.46 21.35 0.55
N SER A 42 -36.52 21.37 -0.24
CA SER A 42 -37.67 20.43 -0.17
C SER A 42 -37.32 19.02 -0.67
N PHE A 43 -36.20 18.84 -1.35
CA PHE A 43 -35.89 17.54 -1.98
C PHE A 43 -35.75 16.38 -0.99
N GLN A 44 -35.22 16.66 0.22
CA GLN A 44 -35.06 15.63 1.27
C GLN A 44 -36.40 15.16 1.88
N THR A 45 -37.41 16.02 1.88
CA THR A 45 -38.72 15.74 2.48
C THR A 45 -39.76 15.33 1.45
N SER A 46 -39.70 15.92 0.26
CA SER A 46 -40.63 15.69 -0.84
C SER A 46 -39.93 15.76 -2.18
N PRO A 47 -39.21 14.71 -2.58
CA PRO A 47 -38.49 14.69 -3.86
C PRO A 47 -39.47 14.80 -5.02
N THR A 48 -39.35 15.88 -5.79
CA THR A 48 -40.19 16.17 -6.96
C THR A 48 -39.32 16.23 -8.19
N PHE A 49 -39.76 15.57 -9.24
CA PHE A 49 -39.07 15.53 -10.53
C PHE A 49 -39.97 16.06 -11.64
N TRP A 50 -39.41 16.83 -12.53
CA TRP A 50 -40.02 17.23 -13.77
C TRP A 50 -39.30 16.60 -14.95
N VAL A 51 -40.03 15.98 -15.86
CA VAL A 51 -39.46 15.38 -17.06
C VAL A 51 -39.68 16.35 -18.21
N ASP A 52 -38.60 16.77 -18.85
CA ASP A 52 -38.65 17.65 -20.03
C ASP A 52 -39.30 16.88 -21.20
N PRO A 53 -40.44 17.37 -21.74
CA PRO A 53 -41.13 16.69 -22.83
C PRO A 53 -40.34 16.64 -24.14
N LYS A 54 -39.31 17.50 -24.31
CA LYS A 54 -38.53 17.55 -25.54
C LYS A 54 -37.36 16.53 -25.53
N ASN A 55 -36.57 16.51 -24.47
CA ASN A 55 -35.37 15.68 -24.37
C ASN A 55 -35.54 14.46 -23.46
N ARG A 56 -36.70 14.33 -22.76
CA ARG A 56 -37.01 13.28 -21.79
C ARG A 56 -36.04 13.16 -20.61
N VAL A 57 -35.28 14.22 -20.35
CA VAL A 57 -34.41 14.29 -19.19
C VAL A 57 -35.22 14.65 -17.95
N SER A 58 -34.98 13.95 -16.85
CA SER A 58 -35.61 14.23 -15.55
C SER A 58 -34.80 15.26 -14.79
N TYR A 59 -35.46 16.37 -14.45
CA TYR A 59 -34.87 17.44 -13.62
C TYR A 59 -35.47 17.41 -12.22
N GLN A 60 -34.60 17.59 -11.23
CA GLN A 60 -35.00 17.69 -9.84
C GLN A 60 -35.51 19.09 -9.54
N ILE A 61 -36.72 19.19 -8.95
CA ILE A 61 -37.27 20.46 -8.47
C ILE A 61 -37.10 20.51 -6.94
N ALA A 62 -36.39 21.53 -6.45
CA ALA A 62 -36.26 21.79 -5.03
C ALA A 62 -36.63 23.25 -4.72
N THR A 63 -37.45 23.45 -3.70
CA THR A 63 -37.76 24.77 -3.15
C THR A 63 -36.97 24.99 -1.87
N GLN A 64 -36.36 26.16 -1.72
CA GLN A 64 -35.62 26.54 -0.50
C GLN A 64 -35.72 28.04 -0.27
N THR A 65 -35.51 28.48 0.94
CA THR A 65 -35.38 29.89 1.22
C THR A 65 -34.03 30.41 0.69
N PRO A 66 -34.00 31.55 -0.03
CA PRO A 66 -32.74 32.11 -0.50
C PRO A 66 -31.80 32.39 0.68
N GLN A 67 -30.51 32.04 0.50
CA GLN A 67 -29.49 32.11 1.55
C GLN A 67 -29.39 33.50 2.21
N TYR A 68 -29.52 34.57 1.44
CA TYR A 68 -29.45 35.95 1.95
C TYR A 68 -30.56 36.32 2.93
N ARG A 69 -31.59 35.49 3.07
CA ARG A 69 -32.67 35.65 4.08
C ARG A 69 -32.44 34.84 5.36
N THR A 70 -31.50 33.89 5.31
CA THR A 70 -31.25 32.95 6.42
C THR A 70 -29.79 33.00 6.91
N ASP A 71 -29.00 33.99 6.47
CA ASP A 71 -27.58 34.16 6.81
C ASP A 71 -27.36 34.77 8.19
N THR A 72 -28.40 35.29 8.81
CA THR A 72 -28.35 35.86 10.16
C THR A 72 -29.26 35.10 11.14
N LEU A 73 -28.96 35.21 12.45
CA LEU A 73 -29.79 34.62 13.47
C LEU A 73 -31.24 35.17 13.41
N GLN A 74 -31.37 36.47 13.18
CA GLN A 74 -32.67 37.10 13.03
C GLN A 74 -33.42 36.59 11.76
N GLY A 75 -32.71 36.39 10.67
CA GLY A 75 -33.26 35.78 9.45
C GLY A 75 -33.79 34.36 9.72
N LEU A 76 -33.03 33.58 10.48
CA LEU A 76 -33.44 32.24 10.90
C LEU A 76 -34.71 32.30 11.80
N GLU A 77 -34.74 33.17 12.77
CA GLU A 77 -35.89 33.37 13.70
C GLU A 77 -37.14 33.84 12.99
N ASN A 78 -37.03 34.54 11.87
CA ASN A 78 -38.13 35.06 11.08
C ASN A 78 -38.67 34.02 10.04
N ILE A 79 -38.17 32.80 10.01
CA ILE A 79 -38.70 31.76 9.13
C ILE A 79 -40.18 31.44 9.50
N PRO A 80 -41.11 31.56 8.56
CA PRO A 80 -42.48 31.20 8.83
C PRO A 80 -42.63 29.66 8.95
N ILE A 81 -43.29 29.21 9.97
CA ILE A 81 -43.63 27.82 10.24
C ILE A 81 -45.11 27.62 9.92
N THR A 82 -45.37 26.62 9.06
CA THR A 82 -46.71 26.18 8.71
C THR A 82 -46.96 24.78 9.29
N GLY A 83 -48.16 24.56 9.83
CA GLY A 83 -48.55 23.26 10.38
C GLY A 83 -49.20 22.34 9.29
N THR A 84 -49.50 21.14 9.71
CA THR A 84 -50.24 20.17 8.90
C THR A 84 -51.73 20.61 8.69
N ASP A 85 -52.27 21.42 9.61
CA ASP A 85 -53.61 21.98 9.43
C ASP A 85 -53.57 23.21 8.49
N PRO A 86 -54.21 23.16 7.31
CA PRO A 86 -54.25 24.27 6.38
C PRO A 86 -54.91 25.56 6.91
N ASN A 87 -55.71 25.45 7.96
CA ASN A 87 -56.42 26.58 8.57
C ASN A 87 -55.64 27.20 9.73
N ALA A 88 -54.55 26.58 10.18
CA ALA A 88 -53.74 27.15 11.21
C ALA A 88 -52.90 28.36 10.67
N PRO A 89 -52.95 29.53 11.32
CA PRO A 89 -52.17 30.67 10.85
C PRO A 89 -50.67 30.38 10.98
N PRO A 90 -49.85 30.77 9.98
CA PRO A 90 -48.39 30.61 10.05
C PRO A 90 -47.82 31.40 11.26
N SER A 91 -46.90 30.78 11.94
CA SER A 91 -46.21 31.41 13.10
C SER A 91 -44.74 31.59 12.79
N LEU A 92 -44.09 32.59 13.41
CA LEU A 92 -42.63 32.79 13.28
C LEU A 92 -41.88 31.78 14.15
N MET A 93 -40.74 31.27 13.65
CA MET A 93 -39.91 30.36 14.41
C MET A 93 -39.46 30.93 15.77
N ALA A 94 -39.20 32.23 15.85
CA ALA A 94 -38.85 32.90 17.11
C ALA A 94 -39.86 32.72 18.26
N SER A 95 -41.17 32.52 17.93
CA SER A 95 -42.19 32.29 18.94
C SER A 95 -42.25 30.85 19.44
N LEU A 96 -41.73 29.91 18.68
CA LEU A 96 -41.85 28.46 18.92
C LEU A 96 -40.56 27.81 19.40
N VAL A 97 -39.40 28.47 19.18
CA VAL A 97 -38.08 27.88 19.38
C VAL A 97 -37.18 28.82 20.15
N ALA A 98 -36.49 28.31 21.16
CA ALA A 98 -35.42 29.00 21.84
C ALA A 98 -34.07 28.60 21.21
N THR A 99 -33.30 29.58 20.71
CA THR A 99 -32.01 29.37 20.07
C THR A 99 -30.87 29.47 21.07
N GLN A 100 -30.01 28.44 21.14
CA GLN A 100 -28.82 28.41 21.98
C GLN A 100 -27.58 28.16 21.12
N ARG A 101 -26.53 28.95 21.36
CA ARG A 101 -25.22 28.69 20.73
C ARG A 101 -24.47 27.65 21.55
N GLY A 102 -23.85 26.69 20.85
CA GLY A 102 -23.02 25.69 21.45
C GLY A 102 -21.79 25.40 20.57
N ALA A 103 -20.87 24.67 21.13
CA ALA A 103 -19.75 24.12 20.38
C ALA A 103 -19.70 22.61 20.62
N GLY A 104 -19.34 21.84 19.60
CA GLY A 104 -19.28 20.41 19.69
C GLY A 104 -18.69 19.76 18.45
N MET A 105 -18.67 18.44 18.43
CA MET A 105 -18.18 17.68 17.30
C MET A 105 -19.16 17.76 16.14
N ALA A 106 -18.68 18.20 14.98
CA ALA A 106 -19.49 18.21 13.76
C ALA A 106 -19.65 16.82 13.15
N VAL A 107 -18.64 15.97 13.30
CA VAL A 107 -18.60 14.61 12.77
C VAL A 107 -18.23 13.66 13.89
N VAL A 108 -19.03 12.63 14.09
CA VAL A 108 -18.75 11.52 15.00
C VAL A 108 -18.51 10.28 14.16
N SER A 109 -17.27 9.82 14.16
CA SER A 109 -16.87 8.62 13.41
C SER A 109 -16.87 7.41 14.33
N HIS A 110 -17.28 6.25 13.78
CA HIS A 110 -17.24 4.96 14.46
C HIS A 110 -16.46 3.95 13.64
N TYR A 111 -15.70 3.12 14.33
CA TYR A 111 -15.04 1.96 13.76
C TYR A 111 -15.38 0.71 14.58
N ASN A 112 -15.98 -0.31 13.95
CA ASN A 112 -16.51 -1.49 14.64
C ASN A 112 -17.37 -1.11 15.86
N VAL A 113 -18.33 -0.19 15.62
CA VAL A 113 -19.27 0.33 16.64
C VAL A 113 -18.63 1.21 17.73
N ALA A 114 -17.31 1.19 17.89
CA ALA A 114 -16.61 2.05 18.85
C ALA A 114 -16.38 3.45 18.27
N PRO A 115 -16.59 4.54 19.05
CA PRO A 115 -16.28 5.90 18.57
C PRO A 115 -14.77 6.05 18.39
N VAL A 116 -14.38 6.75 17.32
CA VAL A 116 -12.97 6.96 16.97
C VAL A 116 -12.68 8.41 16.68
N VAL A 117 -11.45 8.81 16.94
CA VAL A 117 -10.87 10.08 16.52
C VAL A 117 -9.77 9.77 15.52
N ASP A 118 -9.89 10.29 14.31
CA ASP A 118 -8.94 10.06 13.24
C ASP A 118 -7.89 11.16 13.20
N ILE A 119 -6.62 10.75 13.31
CA ILE A 119 -5.46 11.63 13.21
C ILE A 119 -4.76 11.30 11.88
N PHE A 120 -4.87 12.19 10.90
CA PHE A 120 -4.20 12.02 9.62
C PHE A 120 -2.81 12.61 9.63
N GLY A 121 -1.84 11.85 9.12
CA GLY A 121 -0.48 12.28 8.89
C GLY A 121 -0.01 11.95 7.47
N ALA A 122 0.70 12.87 6.83
CA ALA A 122 1.44 12.63 5.61
C ALA A 122 2.94 12.62 5.93
N VAL A 123 3.67 11.77 5.24
CA VAL A 123 5.14 11.65 5.37
C VAL A 123 5.78 12.37 4.18
N THR A 124 6.76 13.24 4.46
CA THR A 124 7.52 13.98 3.45
C THR A 124 9.00 13.95 3.83
N GLY A 125 9.88 13.70 2.86
CA GLY A 125 11.34 13.76 3.04
C GLY A 125 11.95 12.59 3.84
N ARG A 126 11.16 11.58 4.23
CA ARG A 126 11.61 10.40 4.97
C ARG A 126 10.81 9.16 4.55
N ASP A 127 11.34 7.97 4.80
CA ASP A 127 10.65 6.71 4.54
C ASP A 127 9.47 6.46 5.51
N LEU A 128 8.42 5.86 4.98
CA LEU A 128 7.19 5.56 5.74
C LEU A 128 7.45 4.56 6.89
N GLY A 129 8.37 3.60 6.68
CA GLY A 129 8.69 2.57 7.68
C GLY A 129 9.36 3.15 8.92
N GLY A 130 10.34 4.04 8.76
CA GLY A 130 11.01 4.73 9.86
C GLY A 130 10.06 5.62 10.65
N VAL A 131 9.18 6.37 9.94
CA VAL A 131 8.15 7.19 10.60
C VAL A 131 7.15 6.33 11.36
N ALA A 132 6.72 5.20 10.78
CA ALA A 132 5.83 4.27 11.47
C ALA A 132 6.48 3.65 12.73
N GLY A 133 7.80 3.38 12.68
CA GLY A 133 8.57 2.93 13.84
C GLY A 133 8.59 3.96 14.97
N ASP A 134 8.79 5.23 14.64
CA ASP A 134 8.79 6.31 15.64
C ASP A 134 7.39 6.58 16.20
N ILE A 135 6.36 6.51 15.36
CA ILE A 135 4.95 6.59 15.82
C ILE A 135 4.64 5.46 16.81
N ASN A 136 5.06 4.22 16.54
CA ASN A 136 4.84 3.11 17.45
C ASN A 136 5.55 3.33 18.81
N LYS A 137 6.77 3.86 18.82
CA LYS A 137 7.47 4.22 20.07
C LYS A 137 6.68 5.27 20.89
N ILE A 138 6.11 6.28 20.20
CA ILE A 138 5.28 7.31 20.85
C ILE A 138 4.01 6.68 21.41
N ILE A 139 3.35 5.80 20.66
CA ILE A 139 2.15 5.07 21.11
C ILE A 139 2.46 4.24 22.35
N ASP A 140 3.57 3.49 22.34
CA ASP A 140 3.98 2.66 23.47
C ASP A 140 4.26 3.51 24.72
N ALA A 141 4.97 4.63 24.56
CA ALA A 141 5.26 5.57 25.66
C ALA A 141 3.99 6.25 26.23
N THR A 142 2.98 6.48 25.38
CA THR A 142 1.74 7.17 25.77
C THR A 142 0.65 6.20 26.21
N SER A 143 0.80 4.91 25.94
CA SER A 143 -0.21 3.87 26.20
C SER A 143 -0.71 3.85 27.66
N GLN A 144 0.18 4.11 28.62
CA GLN A 144 -0.17 4.16 30.06
C GLN A 144 -0.98 5.39 30.46
N GLN A 145 -0.98 6.45 29.64
CA GLN A 145 -1.72 7.71 29.88
C GLN A 145 -3.11 7.70 29.27
N LEU A 146 -3.42 6.69 28.45
CA LEU A 146 -4.72 6.58 27.79
C LEU A 146 -5.81 6.16 28.80
N PRO A 147 -7.05 6.70 28.66
CA PRO A 147 -8.20 6.24 29.42
C PRO A 147 -8.42 4.72 29.25
N ARG A 148 -8.94 4.07 30.28
CA ARG A 148 -9.25 2.63 30.23
C ARG A 148 -10.19 2.30 29.08
N GLY A 149 -9.83 1.32 28.26
CA GLY A 149 -10.61 0.91 27.08
C GLY A 149 -10.26 1.65 25.80
N SER A 150 -9.44 2.71 25.86
CA SER A 150 -8.94 3.40 24.66
C SER A 150 -7.68 2.72 24.10
N ARG A 151 -7.56 2.71 22.80
CA ARG A 151 -6.37 2.20 22.10
C ARG A 151 -6.05 3.05 20.88
N VAL A 152 -4.78 3.23 20.59
CA VAL A 152 -4.31 3.86 19.35
C VAL A 152 -3.92 2.76 18.36
N VAL A 153 -4.38 2.86 17.14
CA VAL A 153 -4.11 1.90 16.07
C VAL A 153 -3.62 2.64 14.83
N VAL A 154 -2.42 2.31 14.36
CA VAL A 154 -1.90 2.84 13.09
C VAL A 154 -2.52 2.07 11.93
N ARG A 155 -3.13 2.80 11.00
CA ARG A 155 -3.84 2.25 9.84
C ARG A 155 -3.42 2.92 8.55
N GLY A 156 -3.99 2.44 7.45
CA GLY A 156 -3.73 2.97 6.12
C GLY A 156 -2.48 2.36 5.49
N GLN A 157 -1.71 3.17 4.79
CA GLN A 157 -0.59 2.72 3.97
C GLN A 157 0.48 1.92 4.73
N VAL A 158 0.68 2.23 6.03
CA VAL A 158 1.62 1.48 6.90
C VAL A 158 1.20 0.01 7.04
N GLN A 159 -0.09 -0.26 7.22
CA GLN A 159 -0.60 -1.62 7.36
C GLN A 159 -0.45 -2.41 6.06
N THR A 160 -0.83 -1.80 4.94
CA THR A 160 -0.68 -2.42 3.61
C THR A 160 0.77 -2.68 3.27
N MET A 161 1.65 -1.72 3.54
CA MET A 161 3.09 -1.86 3.37
C MET A 161 3.62 -3.06 4.17
N ARG A 162 3.32 -3.14 5.47
CA ARG A 162 3.79 -4.23 6.33
C ARG A 162 3.30 -5.61 5.87
N ALA A 163 2.02 -5.71 5.48
CA ALA A 163 1.47 -6.94 4.94
C ALA A 163 2.17 -7.36 3.63
N SER A 164 2.42 -6.40 2.73
CA SER A 164 3.13 -6.65 1.49
C SER A 164 4.59 -7.08 1.72
N TYR A 165 5.30 -6.43 2.65
CA TYR A 165 6.68 -6.83 2.99
C TYR A 165 6.75 -8.26 3.51
N VAL A 166 5.90 -8.61 4.48
CA VAL A 166 5.86 -9.98 5.02
C VAL A 166 5.49 -10.98 3.94
N GLY A 167 4.49 -10.68 3.12
CA GLY A 167 4.07 -11.53 2.01
C GLY A 167 5.17 -11.74 0.97
N LEU A 168 5.85 -10.67 0.54
CA LEU A 168 6.92 -10.76 -0.47
C LEU A 168 8.18 -11.44 0.07
N LEU A 169 8.59 -11.18 1.31
CA LEU A 169 9.74 -11.85 1.91
C LEU A 169 9.48 -13.34 2.13
N SER A 170 8.29 -13.72 2.60
CA SER A 170 7.92 -15.13 2.72
C SER A 170 7.80 -15.80 1.36
N GLY A 171 7.22 -15.10 0.36
CA GLY A 171 7.17 -15.58 -1.03
C GLY A 171 8.55 -15.74 -1.65
N LEU A 172 9.49 -14.84 -1.37
CA LEU A 172 10.88 -14.91 -1.81
C LEU A 172 11.57 -16.16 -1.21
N ALA A 173 11.46 -16.34 0.10
CA ALA A 173 12.05 -17.52 0.77
C ALA A 173 11.44 -18.84 0.23
N PHE A 174 10.12 -18.87 0.06
CA PHE A 174 9.43 -20.02 -0.49
C PHE A 174 9.83 -20.30 -1.95
N SER A 175 10.01 -19.27 -2.77
CA SER A 175 10.46 -19.44 -4.16
C SER A 175 11.88 -19.99 -4.25
N ILE A 176 12.80 -19.60 -3.36
CA ILE A 176 14.15 -20.20 -3.29
C ILE A 176 14.06 -21.70 -3.03
N VAL A 177 13.24 -22.09 -2.05
CA VAL A 177 13.05 -23.51 -1.70
C VAL A 177 12.45 -24.29 -2.87
N LEU A 178 11.42 -23.75 -3.53
CA LEU A 178 10.80 -24.38 -4.69
C LEU A 178 11.78 -24.53 -5.86
N VAL A 179 12.53 -23.49 -6.18
CA VAL A 179 13.54 -23.52 -7.24
C VAL A 179 14.61 -24.56 -6.90
N TYR A 180 15.08 -24.60 -5.65
CA TYR A 180 16.03 -25.61 -5.19
C TYR A 180 15.49 -27.01 -5.41
N LEU A 181 14.29 -27.33 -4.92
CA LEU A 181 13.68 -28.64 -5.08
C LEU A 181 13.46 -29.03 -6.55
N LEU A 182 13.02 -28.09 -7.37
CA LEU A 182 12.84 -28.32 -8.81
C LEU A 182 14.16 -28.70 -9.49
N ILE A 183 15.25 -28.01 -9.14
CA ILE A 183 16.57 -28.31 -9.69
C ILE A 183 17.08 -29.67 -9.16
N VAL A 184 16.85 -30.00 -7.88
CA VAL A 184 17.18 -31.33 -7.32
C VAL A 184 16.51 -32.43 -8.08
N VAL A 185 15.23 -32.33 -8.40
CA VAL A 185 14.47 -33.33 -9.18
C VAL A 185 15.02 -33.44 -10.59
N ASN A 186 15.39 -32.33 -11.23
CA ASN A 186 15.90 -32.33 -12.60
C ASN A 186 17.31 -32.91 -12.71
N PHE A 187 18.21 -32.61 -11.78
CA PHE A 187 19.61 -33.03 -11.79
C PHE A 187 19.88 -34.30 -10.97
N GLN A 188 18.89 -34.79 -10.22
CA GLN A 188 19.01 -35.96 -9.32
C GLN A 188 20.23 -35.88 -8.38
N SER A 189 20.64 -34.68 -8.02
CA SER A 189 21.77 -34.35 -7.17
C SER A 189 21.36 -33.28 -6.15
N TRP A 190 21.88 -33.38 -4.94
CA TRP A 190 21.67 -32.38 -3.91
C TRP A 190 22.74 -31.27 -3.94
N LEU A 191 23.93 -31.60 -4.48
CA LEU A 191 25.06 -30.65 -4.50
C LEU A 191 24.97 -29.66 -5.66
N ASP A 192 24.58 -30.11 -6.85
CA ASP A 192 24.52 -29.23 -8.02
C ASP A 192 23.52 -28.07 -7.86
N PRO A 193 22.29 -28.28 -7.35
CA PRO A 193 21.39 -27.19 -6.99
C PRO A 193 21.95 -26.24 -5.96
N PHE A 194 22.68 -26.73 -4.95
CA PHE A 194 23.30 -25.90 -3.94
C PHE A 194 24.35 -24.96 -4.55
N ILE A 195 25.17 -25.49 -5.48
CA ILE A 195 26.14 -24.69 -6.23
C ILE A 195 25.43 -23.62 -7.07
N MET A 196 24.35 -23.99 -7.78
CA MET A 196 23.59 -23.06 -8.63
C MET A 196 22.98 -21.90 -7.82
N ILE A 197 22.44 -22.19 -6.64
CA ILE A 197 21.80 -21.18 -5.76
C ILE A 197 22.85 -20.31 -5.05
N SER A 198 24.09 -20.73 -4.96
CA SER A 198 25.17 -19.96 -4.30
C SER A 198 25.41 -18.57 -4.92
N ALA A 199 24.92 -18.30 -6.14
CA ALA A 199 24.92 -16.97 -6.75
C ALA A 199 23.89 -15.99 -6.14
N LEU A 200 22.84 -16.48 -5.47
CA LEU A 200 21.75 -15.65 -4.97
C LEU A 200 22.16 -14.68 -3.85
N PRO A 201 22.97 -15.05 -2.85
CA PRO A 201 23.47 -14.11 -1.87
C PRO A 201 24.21 -12.91 -2.49
N ALA A 202 24.99 -13.14 -3.55
CA ALA A 202 25.68 -12.06 -4.27
C ALA A 202 24.67 -11.15 -4.98
N ALA A 203 23.62 -11.70 -5.59
CA ALA A 203 22.54 -10.93 -6.18
C ALA A 203 21.85 -10.04 -5.15
N LEU A 204 21.51 -10.56 -3.98
CA LEU A 204 20.89 -9.80 -2.88
C LEU A 204 21.82 -8.71 -2.36
N ALA A 205 23.11 -8.99 -2.22
CA ALA A 205 24.12 -7.99 -1.86
C ALA A 205 24.18 -6.87 -2.91
N GLY A 206 24.14 -7.21 -4.20
CA GLY A 206 24.12 -6.26 -5.30
C GLY A 206 22.89 -5.35 -5.28
N ILE A 207 21.72 -5.90 -4.96
CA ILE A 207 20.48 -5.13 -4.78
C ILE A 207 20.66 -4.12 -3.64
N ALA A 208 21.13 -4.58 -2.48
CA ALA A 208 21.31 -3.72 -1.31
C ALA A 208 22.30 -2.59 -1.60
N TRP A 209 23.44 -2.90 -2.21
CA TRP A 209 24.47 -1.92 -2.59
C TRP A 209 23.96 -0.90 -3.60
N PHE A 210 23.26 -1.34 -4.63
CA PHE A 210 22.78 -0.43 -5.67
C PHE A 210 21.66 0.49 -5.17
N LEU A 211 20.75 -0.01 -4.34
CA LEU A 211 19.75 0.81 -3.67
C LEU A 211 20.39 1.82 -2.73
N PHE A 212 21.46 1.43 -2.02
CA PHE A 212 22.23 2.34 -1.15
C PHE A 212 22.91 3.47 -1.94
N ILE A 213 23.62 3.15 -3.03
CA ILE A 213 24.29 4.13 -3.89
C ILE A 213 23.30 5.10 -4.55
N THR A 214 22.13 4.61 -4.93
CA THR A 214 21.07 5.42 -5.56
C THR A 214 20.16 6.13 -4.56
N HIS A 215 20.50 6.10 -3.26
CA HIS A 215 19.69 6.67 -2.18
C HIS A 215 18.22 6.27 -2.24
N THR A 216 17.95 5.03 -2.64
CA THR A 216 16.61 4.50 -2.81
C THR A 216 16.26 3.62 -1.61
N THR A 217 15.13 3.90 -0.96
CA THR A 217 14.66 3.07 0.14
C THR A 217 14.19 1.70 -0.36
N VAL A 218 14.39 0.67 0.46
CA VAL A 218 13.81 -0.65 0.17
C VAL A 218 12.29 -0.51 0.20
N SER A 219 11.65 -0.79 -0.92
CA SER A 219 10.22 -0.64 -1.13
C SER A 219 9.61 -1.92 -1.68
N VAL A 220 8.28 -2.02 -1.72
CA VAL A 220 7.58 -3.17 -2.32
C VAL A 220 8.03 -3.42 -3.77
N PRO A 221 8.12 -2.41 -4.66
CA PRO A 221 8.69 -2.59 -6.00
C PRO A 221 10.13 -3.10 -5.99
N ALA A 222 10.98 -2.65 -5.06
CA ALA A 222 12.36 -3.15 -4.96
C ALA A 222 12.42 -4.65 -4.62
N LEU A 223 11.53 -5.14 -3.72
CA LEU A 223 11.41 -6.56 -3.41
C LEU A 223 10.89 -7.38 -4.60
N MET A 224 9.96 -6.84 -5.38
CA MET A 224 9.52 -7.47 -6.63
C MET A 224 10.68 -7.58 -7.62
N GLY A 225 11.50 -6.52 -7.73
CA GLY A 225 12.74 -6.53 -8.50
C GLY A 225 13.73 -7.60 -8.02
N ALA A 226 13.84 -7.81 -6.71
CA ALA A 226 14.67 -8.86 -6.13
C ALA A 226 14.21 -10.26 -6.56
N ILE A 227 12.92 -10.57 -6.50
CA ILE A 227 12.35 -11.85 -6.95
C ILE A 227 12.66 -12.09 -8.43
N MET A 228 12.47 -11.05 -9.25
CA MET A 228 12.73 -11.14 -10.69
C MET A 228 14.22 -11.36 -10.99
N CYS A 229 15.10 -10.63 -10.31
CA CYS A 229 16.54 -10.80 -10.44
C CYS A 229 17.01 -12.21 -10.05
N MET A 230 16.45 -12.77 -8.97
CA MET A 230 16.80 -14.12 -8.52
C MET A 230 16.45 -15.18 -9.55
N GLY A 231 15.29 -15.06 -10.22
CA GLY A 231 14.93 -16.00 -11.32
C GLY A 231 15.96 -15.99 -12.45
N VAL A 232 16.40 -14.81 -12.88
CA VAL A 232 17.42 -14.68 -13.93
C VAL A 232 18.79 -15.16 -13.46
N ALA A 233 19.21 -14.82 -12.24
CA ALA A 233 20.47 -15.27 -11.65
C ALA A 233 20.54 -16.81 -11.58
N THR A 234 19.46 -17.45 -11.13
CA THR A 234 19.37 -18.92 -11.08
C THR A 234 19.43 -19.53 -12.48
N SER A 235 18.69 -18.99 -13.44
CA SER A 235 18.71 -19.46 -14.84
C SER A 235 20.11 -19.41 -15.44
N ASN A 236 20.84 -18.31 -15.24
CA ASN A 236 22.20 -18.17 -15.71
C ASN A 236 23.15 -19.16 -15.02
N SER A 237 22.99 -19.39 -13.71
CA SER A 237 23.80 -20.36 -12.96
C SER A 237 23.54 -21.80 -13.43
N ILE A 238 22.28 -22.14 -13.73
CA ILE A 238 21.91 -23.45 -14.30
C ILE A 238 22.69 -23.70 -15.60
N LEU A 239 22.72 -22.70 -16.51
CA LEU A 239 23.41 -22.83 -17.81
C LEU A 239 24.92 -23.09 -17.66
N VAL A 240 25.55 -22.49 -16.64
CA VAL A 240 26.99 -22.69 -16.39
C VAL A 240 27.27 -24.02 -15.75
N VAL A 241 26.51 -24.39 -14.70
CA VAL A 241 26.75 -25.62 -13.95
C VAL A 241 26.36 -26.86 -14.78
N SER A 242 25.24 -26.82 -15.51
CA SER A 242 24.85 -27.94 -16.38
C SER A 242 25.92 -28.27 -17.44
N PHE A 243 26.51 -27.24 -18.04
CA PHE A 243 27.60 -27.43 -18.99
C PHE A 243 28.88 -27.97 -18.33
N ALA A 244 29.19 -27.50 -17.11
CA ALA A 244 30.32 -28.03 -16.34
C ALA A 244 30.13 -29.52 -15.99
N THR A 245 28.93 -29.90 -15.57
CA THR A 245 28.57 -31.29 -15.24
C THR A 245 28.67 -32.18 -16.49
N GLU A 246 28.13 -31.72 -17.63
CA GLU A 246 28.24 -32.44 -18.91
C GLU A 246 29.70 -32.69 -19.32
N LYS A 247 30.58 -31.70 -19.14
CA LYS A 247 32.01 -31.85 -19.43
C LYS A 247 32.71 -32.83 -18.47
N MET A 248 32.31 -32.86 -17.21
CA MET A 248 32.79 -33.85 -16.26
C MET A 248 32.38 -35.29 -16.64
N GLU A 249 31.14 -35.47 -17.11
CA GLU A 249 30.65 -36.76 -17.61
C GLU A 249 31.42 -37.22 -18.85
N GLN A 250 31.87 -36.29 -19.70
CA GLN A 250 32.74 -36.54 -20.84
C GLN A 250 34.21 -36.88 -20.45
N GLY A 251 34.54 -36.93 -19.16
CA GLY A 251 35.83 -37.31 -18.64
C GLY A 251 36.81 -36.17 -18.30
N SER A 252 36.38 -34.92 -18.40
CA SER A 252 37.19 -33.76 -17.99
C SER A 252 37.38 -33.70 -16.49
N ASP A 253 38.51 -33.14 -16.01
CA ASP A 253 38.71 -32.85 -14.62
C ASP A 253 37.83 -31.68 -14.16
N SER A 254 37.49 -31.64 -12.85
CA SER A 254 36.57 -30.65 -12.27
C SER A 254 37.01 -29.20 -12.52
N ILE A 255 38.32 -28.94 -12.44
CA ILE A 255 38.88 -27.61 -12.68
C ILE A 255 38.79 -27.24 -14.17
N SER A 256 39.15 -28.16 -15.05
CA SER A 256 39.09 -27.97 -16.51
C SER A 256 37.66 -27.77 -16.99
N ALA A 257 36.72 -28.59 -16.49
CA ALA A 257 35.29 -28.51 -16.80
C ALA A 257 34.70 -27.17 -16.35
N ALA A 258 34.98 -26.71 -15.12
CA ALA A 258 34.53 -25.42 -14.59
C ALA A 258 35.08 -24.25 -15.41
N ARG A 259 36.37 -24.30 -15.79
CA ARG A 259 37.01 -23.25 -16.59
C ARG A 259 36.43 -23.20 -18.02
N GLU A 260 36.25 -24.33 -18.68
CA GLU A 260 35.65 -24.39 -20.01
C GLU A 260 34.20 -23.91 -19.99
N ALA A 261 33.41 -24.28 -18.97
CA ALA A 261 32.05 -23.82 -18.79
C ALA A 261 32.00 -22.29 -18.64
N GLY A 262 32.87 -21.71 -17.80
CA GLY A 262 32.95 -20.26 -17.63
C GLY A 262 33.26 -19.55 -18.95
N PHE A 263 34.24 -20.02 -19.72
CA PHE A 263 34.58 -19.40 -21.01
C PHE A 263 33.49 -19.58 -22.08
N THR A 264 32.93 -20.76 -22.22
CA THR A 264 31.92 -21.06 -23.26
C THR A 264 30.61 -20.32 -22.99
N ARG A 265 30.18 -20.24 -21.73
CA ARG A 265 28.93 -19.58 -21.30
C ARG A 265 29.08 -18.10 -21.01
N PHE A 266 30.28 -17.52 -21.05
CA PHE A 266 30.55 -16.11 -20.81
C PHE A 266 29.68 -15.19 -21.68
N ARG A 267 29.72 -15.40 -23.01
CA ARG A 267 28.98 -14.57 -23.97
C ARG A 267 27.47 -14.66 -23.80
N PRO A 268 26.82 -15.83 -23.74
CA PRO A 268 25.37 -15.93 -23.53
C PRO A 268 24.89 -15.28 -22.20
N VAL A 269 25.58 -15.54 -21.09
CA VAL A 269 25.22 -15.00 -19.78
C VAL A 269 25.37 -13.48 -19.74
N LEU A 270 26.46 -12.96 -20.31
CA LEU A 270 26.67 -11.51 -20.37
C LEU A 270 25.63 -10.82 -21.27
N MET A 271 25.28 -11.45 -22.39
CA MET A 271 24.31 -10.91 -23.34
C MET A 271 22.90 -10.81 -22.72
N THR A 272 22.45 -11.85 -22.01
CA THR A 272 21.15 -11.83 -21.32
C THR A 272 21.13 -10.81 -20.18
N ALA A 273 22.21 -10.73 -19.39
CA ALA A 273 22.30 -9.77 -18.31
C ALA A 273 22.30 -8.31 -18.81
N LEU A 274 23.10 -8.01 -19.85
CA LEU A 274 23.14 -6.68 -20.45
C LEU A 274 21.82 -6.28 -21.09
N ALA A 275 21.15 -7.19 -21.79
CA ALA A 275 19.85 -6.94 -22.38
C ALA A 275 18.81 -6.54 -21.31
N MET A 276 18.78 -7.27 -20.19
CA MET A 276 17.90 -6.95 -19.06
C MET A 276 18.28 -5.64 -18.39
N ILE A 277 19.57 -5.38 -18.15
CA ILE A 277 20.06 -4.14 -17.53
C ILE A 277 19.66 -2.94 -18.38
N ILE A 278 19.95 -2.99 -19.70
CA ILE A 278 19.62 -1.88 -20.63
C ILE A 278 18.10 -1.67 -20.69
N GLY A 279 17.32 -2.77 -20.75
CA GLY A 279 15.85 -2.70 -20.74
C GLY A 279 15.26 -2.08 -19.47
N MET A 280 15.95 -2.20 -18.32
CA MET A 280 15.52 -1.63 -17.05
C MET A 280 15.98 -0.17 -16.82
N VAL A 281 16.90 0.37 -17.62
CA VAL A 281 17.40 1.74 -17.46
C VAL A 281 16.29 2.78 -17.48
N PRO A 282 15.34 2.80 -18.45
CA PRO A 282 14.28 3.80 -18.46
C PRO A 282 13.43 3.79 -17.20
N MET A 283 13.13 2.59 -16.69
CA MET A 283 12.39 2.41 -15.43
C MET A 283 13.20 2.86 -14.21
N ALA A 284 14.51 2.52 -14.16
CA ALA A 284 15.39 2.91 -13.06
C ALA A 284 15.59 4.43 -12.94
N LEU A 285 15.51 5.14 -14.07
CA LEU A 285 15.56 6.60 -14.12
C LEU A 285 14.23 7.25 -13.74
N GLY A 286 13.14 6.48 -13.65
CA GLY A 286 11.81 7.00 -13.31
C GLY A 286 11.20 7.86 -14.41
N LEU A 287 11.48 7.56 -15.69
CA LEU A 287 10.98 8.31 -16.83
C LEU A 287 9.48 8.04 -17.06
N GLY A 288 8.72 9.12 -17.30
CA GLY A 288 7.27 9.08 -17.55
C GLY A 288 6.43 9.36 -16.29
N ASP A 289 5.13 9.60 -16.51
CA ASP A 289 4.19 9.88 -15.42
C ASP A 289 4.05 8.67 -14.48
N GLY A 290 4.33 8.88 -13.18
CA GLY A 290 4.33 7.81 -12.17
C GLY A 290 5.55 6.88 -12.23
N GLY A 291 6.54 7.13 -13.06
CA GLY A 291 7.77 6.34 -13.19
C GLY A 291 8.56 6.25 -11.88
N GLU A 292 8.52 7.27 -11.04
CA GLU A 292 9.19 7.31 -9.74
C GLU A 292 8.75 6.16 -8.80
N GLN A 293 7.50 5.71 -8.89
CA GLN A 293 6.97 4.61 -8.07
C GLN A 293 7.62 3.27 -8.41
N ASN A 294 7.98 3.07 -9.68
CA ASN A 294 8.58 1.84 -10.18
C ASN A 294 10.11 1.91 -10.30
N ALA A 295 10.72 3.08 -10.17
CA ALA A 295 12.17 3.26 -10.22
C ALA A 295 12.95 2.35 -9.27
N PRO A 296 12.50 2.10 -8.01
CA PRO A 296 13.15 1.16 -7.10
C PRO A 296 13.22 -0.27 -7.64
N LEU A 297 12.22 -0.73 -8.41
CA LEU A 297 12.23 -2.03 -9.06
C LEU A 297 13.35 -2.12 -10.09
N GLY A 298 13.42 -1.14 -11.02
CA GLY A 298 14.48 -1.11 -12.04
C GLY A 298 15.87 -1.05 -11.44
N ARG A 299 16.07 -0.24 -10.39
CA ARG A 299 17.33 -0.12 -9.67
C ARG A 299 17.72 -1.43 -8.98
N ALA A 300 16.78 -2.10 -8.31
CA ALA A 300 17.02 -3.40 -7.68
C ALA A 300 17.43 -4.46 -8.71
N VAL A 301 16.76 -4.54 -9.86
CA VAL A 301 17.08 -5.48 -10.92
C VAL A 301 18.47 -5.21 -11.50
N ILE A 302 18.81 -3.96 -11.80
CA ILE A 302 20.12 -3.60 -12.34
C ILE A 302 21.23 -3.97 -11.36
N GLY A 303 21.12 -3.55 -10.10
CA GLY A 303 22.12 -3.85 -9.08
C GLY A 303 22.29 -5.35 -8.83
N GLY A 304 21.17 -6.05 -8.72
CA GLY A 304 21.17 -7.49 -8.51
C GLY A 304 21.77 -8.27 -9.69
N LEU A 305 21.45 -7.91 -10.94
CA LEU A 305 21.99 -8.56 -12.14
C LEU A 305 23.48 -8.32 -12.33
N ILE A 306 23.99 -7.12 -12.03
CA ILE A 306 25.43 -6.86 -12.13
C ILE A 306 26.19 -7.82 -11.20
N PHE A 307 25.83 -7.89 -9.93
CA PHE A 307 26.50 -8.75 -8.95
C PHE A 307 26.25 -10.25 -9.20
N ALA A 308 25.01 -10.60 -9.58
CA ALA A 308 24.68 -11.98 -9.95
C ALA A 308 25.50 -12.46 -11.14
N THR A 309 25.67 -11.63 -12.18
CA THR A 309 26.44 -11.99 -13.38
C THR A 309 27.90 -12.22 -13.04
N VAL A 310 28.51 -11.32 -12.25
CA VAL A 310 29.88 -11.49 -11.77
C VAL A 310 30.02 -12.78 -10.95
N SER A 311 29.07 -13.02 -10.03
CA SER A 311 29.07 -14.25 -9.22
C SER A 311 28.92 -15.50 -10.07
N THR A 312 27.97 -15.52 -11.01
CA THR A 312 27.74 -16.66 -11.89
C THR A 312 28.93 -16.99 -12.78
N LEU A 313 29.67 -15.96 -13.24
CA LEU A 313 30.80 -16.18 -14.14
C LEU A 313 32.10 -16.55 -13.43
N PHE A 314 32.30 -16.08 -12.19
CA PHE A 314 33.54 -16.30 -11.45
C PHE A 314 33.37 -17.17 -10.22
N PHE A 315 32.42 -16.85 -9.36
CA PHE A 315 32.23 -17.54 -8.08
C PHE A 315 31.64 -18.93 -8.26
N VAL A 316 30.60 -19.07 -9.08
CA VAL A 316 29.91 -20.38 -9.29
C VAL A 316 30.85 -21.43 -9.91
N PRO A 317 31.64 -21.16 -10.95
CA PRO A 317 32.60 -22.14 -11.48
C PRO A 317 33.69 -22.48 -10.47
N ALA A 318 34.22 -21.50 -9.72
CA ALA A 318 35.21 -21.74 -8.68
C ALA A 318 34.63 -22.63 -7.57
N PHE A 319 33.43 -22.34 -7.12
CA PHE A 319 32.73 -23.12 -6.09
C PHE A 319 32.40 -24.54 -6.55
N PHE A 320 32.01 -24.68 -7.82
CA PHE A 320 31.82 -25.98 -8.47
C PHE A 320 33.11 -26.82 -8.48
N SER A 321 34.24 -26.23 -8.88
CA SER A 321 35.54 -26.94 -8.95
C SER A 321 35.99 -27.46 -7.58
N VAL A 322 35.77 -26.69 -6.51
CA VAL A 322 36.12 -27.07 -5.14
C VAL A 322 35.26 -28.23 -4.62
N LEU A 323 33.94 -28.12 -4.77
CA LEU A 323 33.01 -29.15 -4.24
C LEU A 323 33.05 -30.45 -4.99
N GLN A 324 33.11 -30.41 -6.32
CA GLN A 324 33.19 -31.62 -7.15
C GLN A 324 34.60 -32.25 -7.13
N GLY A 325 35.67 -31.46 -6.97
CA GLY A 325 37.02 -31.96 -6.76
C GLY A 325 37.15 -32.78 -5.47
N SER A 326 36.58 -32.32 -4.37
CA SER A 326 36.55 -33.03 -3.10
C SER A 326 35.82 -34.37 -3.18
N ARG A 327 34.74 -34.45 -3.96
CA ARG A 327 33.94 -35.69 -4.14
C ARG A 327 34.72 -36.81 -4.89
N LYS A 328 35.50 -36.43 -5.91
CA LYS A 328 36.35 -37.43 -6.62
C LYS A 328 37.46 -37.98 -5.73
N GLN A 329 38.05 -37.19 -4.87
CA GLN A 329 39.07 -37.62 -3.91
C GLN A 329 38.51 -38.61 -2.88
N VAL A 330 37.32 -38.35 -2.31
CA VAL A 330 36.68 -39.25 -1.35
C VAL A 330 36.31 -40.57 -2.01
N ALA A 331 35.76 -40.56 -3.21
CA ALA A 331 35.43 -41.79 -3.96
C ALA A 331 36.65 -42.63 -4.32
N GLN A 332 37.78 -42.03 -4.66
CA GLN A 332 39.04 -42.74 -4.90
C GLN A 332 39.65 -43.35 -3.64
N THR A 333 39.47 -42.74 -2.49
CA THR A 333 39.95 -43.26 -1.21
C THR A 333 39.12 -44.47 -0.73
N GLU A 334 37.83 -44.49 -1.05
CA GLU A 334 36.90 -45.58 -0.71
C GLU A 334 37.11 -46.85 -1.57
N TYR A 335 37.65 -46.71 -2.80
CA TYR A 335 37.99 -47.84 -3.68
C TYR A 335 39.38 -48.43 -3.38
N GLN A 336 40.19 -47.84 -2.52
CA GLN A 336 41.54 -48.32 -2.12
C GLN A 336 41.53 -49.05 -0.76
N HIS A 337 40.42 -49.14 -0.09
CA HIS A 337 40.19 -49.96 1.09
C HIS A 337 39.20 -51.08 0.82
#